data_498d6774b1257710792679718fa9eb08
#
_entry.id   498d6774b1257710792679718fa9eb08
#
_cell.length_a   1.000
_cell.length_b   1.000
_cell.length_c   1.000
_cell.angle_alpha   90.00
_cell.angle_beta   90.00
_cell.angle_gamma   90.00
#
_symmetry.space_group_name_H-M   'P 1'
#
loop_
_entity.id
_entity.type
_entity.pdbx_description
1 polymer ?
#
loop_
_entity_poly.entity_id
_entity_poly.type
_entity_poly.pdbx_seq_one_letter_code
_entity_poly.pdbx_strand_id
1 'polypeptide(L)'
;MEQVKQFAGVLAILACSFTGALAQQSRVYRDGNSWVQEKTGTLPAAKSLRLKVTLGSVRVQGGAPAISYTIRSRVNTGSEQEARKMFEKYEITSGTHGDSAWITGEWSGRWPHKFSGEVVLNVPREMESVKIETQCGNLDVKDIAGNFDGQSGGGTIVVDTIGGTVTAETGGGDVRIGHAGGAHIMTGGGNIDLGDIVGPVSLETGGGNVHLASATGSVKAETGGGNISAQKCSASVKAETGGGNIEIGDVGGEVDMSSGGGRLKLASARGMVHAETGSGRMDLGRITGGVKAETGSGGIAVEIAAANFADSELESPAGDVIIYLSPQLSAVIRASIDAASGHTIISDFPEIHVTTEGGDWAKSVWAEGRLNGGGPVLKVKTSTGNIEFRRLTH
;
A
#
# COMPACT_ATOMS: atom_id res chain seq x y z
N MET A 1 20.38 51.74 -78.38
CA MET A 1 19.57 52.15 -77.23
C MET A 1 19.05 50.91 -76.61
N GLU A 2 19.66 50.58 -75.48
CA GLU A 2 19.69 49.28 -74.86
C GLU A 2 18.35 48.97 -74.15
N GLN A 3 17.92 47.73 -74.36
CA GLN A 3 16.83 47.12 -73.58
C GLN A 3 17.43 46.41 -72.35
N VAL A 4 17.01 46.83 -71.21
CA VAL A 4 17.30 46.17 -69.93
C VAL A 4 16.28 45.07 -69.72
N LYS A 5 16.69 43.79 -69.75
CA LYS A 5 15.91 42.64 -69.36
C LYS A 5 15.92 42.49 -67.87
N GLN A 6 14.75 42.62 -67.22
CA GLN A 6 14.53 42.23 -65.82
C GLN A 6 14.41 40.70 -65.70
N PHE A 7 15.30 40.10 -64.96
CA PHE A 7 15.19 38.71 -64.48
C PHE A 7 14.45 38.74 -63.14
N ALA A 8 13.21 38.23 -63.14
CA ALA A 8 12.48 37.93 -61.93
C ALA A 8 12.92 36.55 -61.42
N GLY A 9 13.76 36.53 -60.40
CA GLY A 9 14.12 35.30 -59.69
C GLY A 9 13.02 34.93 -58.70
N VAL A 10 12.32 33.81 -58.94
CA VAL A 10 11.39 33.19 -58.01
C VAL A 10 12.22 32.50 -56.91
N LEU A 11 12.23 33.10 -55.73
CA LEU A 11 12.82 32.51 -54.52
C LEU A 11 11.84 31.47 -53.97
N ALA A 12 12.04 30.20 -54.27
CA ALA A 12 11.32 29.10 -53.64
C ALA A 12 11.81 28.94 -52.19
N ILE A 13 11.02 29.44 -51.24
CA ILE A 13 11.24 29.15 -49.81
C ILE A 13 10.84 27.71 -49.57
N LEU A 14 11.84 26.83 -49.50
CA LEU A 14 11.68 25.48 -48.94
C LEU A 14 11.42 25.64 -47.45
N ALA A 15 10.18 25.50 -47.02
CA ALA A 15 9.84 25.35 -45.61
C ALA A 15 10.30 23.97 -45.15
N CYS A 16 11.55 23.88 -44.70
CA CYS A 16 12.00 22.76 -43.86
C CYS A 16 11.25 22.86 -42.53
N SER A 17 10.28 22.01 -42.33
CA SER A 17 9.69 21.71 -41.02
C SER A 17 10.79 21.15 -40.11
N PHE A 18 11.49 22.03 -39.40
CA PHE A 18 12.34 21.66 -38.30
C PHE A 18 11.43 21.11 -37.19
N THR A 19 11.28 19.79 -37.09
CA THR A 19 10.95 19.13 -35.85
C THR A 19 12.13 19.40 -34.90
N GLY A 20 11.94 20.40 -34.01
CA GLY A 20 13.01 20.87 -33.13
C GLY A 20 13.40 19.78 -32.13
N ALA A 21 14.42 19.01 -32.46
CA ALA A 21 15.25 18.36 -31.46
C ALA A 21 16.00 19.47 -30.72
N LEU A 22 15.49 19.85 -29.55
CA LEU A 22 16.17 20.77 -28.65
C LEU A 22 17.51 20.12 -28.27
N ALA A 23 18.62 20.81 -28.54
CA ALA A 23 19.95 20.27 -28.43
C ALA A 23 20.24 19.76 -27.02
N GLN A 24 20.53 18.47 -26.92
CA GLN A 24 21.08 17.87 -25.70
C GLN A 24 22.47 18.46 -25.47
N GLN A 25 22.68 19.07 -24.31
CA GLN A 25 24.00 19.57 -23.90
C GLN A 25 24.70 18.52 -23.04
N SER A 26 26.04 18.38 -23.24
CA SER A 26 26.84 17.44 -22.45
C SER A 26 28.13 18.13 -21.98
N ARG A 27 28.43 18.01 -20.70
CA ARG A 27 29.69 18.46 -20.12
C ARG A 27 30.31 17.37 -19.25
N VAL A 28 31.65 17.31 -19.21
CA VAL A 28 32.40 16.42 -18.32
C VAL A 28 33.26 17.26 -17.42
N TYR A 29 33.22 17.00 -16.13
CA TYR A 29 34.02 17.71 -15.13
C TYR A 29 34.41 16.80 -13.97
N ARG A 30 35.35 17.24 -13.15
CA ARG A 30 35.78 16.51 -11.96
C ARG A 30 35.05 17.04 -10.72
N ASP A 31 34.54 16.14 -9.91
CA ASP A 31 33.89 16.43 -8.63
C ASP A 31 34.50 15.51 -7.55
N GLY A 32 35.41 16.08 -6.75
CA GLY A 32 36.22 15.35 -5.79
C GLY A 32 37.10 14.27 -6.46
N ASN A 33 36.88 13.01 -6.07
CA ASN A 33 37.59 11.86 -6.62
C ASN A 33 36.92 11.21 -7.82
N SER A 34 35.82 11.77 -8.30
CA SER A 34 34.99 11.21 -9.38
C SER A 34 35.00 12.14 -10.59
N TRP A 35 34.84 11.56 -11.76
CA TRP A 35 34.50 12.27 -12.98
C TRP A 35 32.97 12.20 -13.17
N VAL A 36 32.38 13.31 -13.56
CA VAL A 36 30.94 13.46 -13.78
C VAL A 36 30.68 13.86 -15.22
N GLN A 37 29.83 13.12 -15.90
CA GLN A 37 29.20 13.57 -17.12
C GLN A 37 27.78 14.05 -16.79
N GLU A 38 27.48 15.30 -17.16
CA GLU A 38 26.14 15.87 -17.04
C GLU A 38 25.57 16.06 -18.44
N LYS A 39 24.42 15.46 -18.70
CA LYS A 39 23.64 15.65 -19.92
C LYS A 39 22.32 16.33 -19.56
N THR A 40 22.02 17.45 -20.20
CA THR A 40 20.78 18.19 -20.01
C THR A 40 20.01 18.27 -21.32
N GLY A 41 18.71 18.30 -21.23
CA GLY A 41 17.84 18.47 -22.38
C GLY A 41 16.46 18.94 -21.98
N THR A 42 15.69 19.39 -22.98
CA THR A 42 14.30 19.78 -22.82
C THR A 42 13.48 19.10 -23.90
N LEU A 43 12.25 18.75 -23.54
CA LEU A 43 11.25 18.22 -24.47
C LEU A 43 10.01 19.10 -24.37
N PRO A 44 9.21 19.21 -25.42
CA PRO A 44 7.92 19.88 -25.35
C PRO A 44 7.03 19.31 -24.25
N ALA A 45 6.07 20.06 -23.78
CA ALA A 45 5.03 19.55 -22.90
C ALA A 45 4.31 18.37 -23.56
N ALA A 46 4.09 17.31 -22.81
CA ALA A 46 3.42 16.10 -23.26
C ALA A 46 2.43 15.63 -22.18
N LYS A 47 1.45 14.82 -22.55
CA LYS A 47 0.48 14.25 -21.63
C LYS A 47 1.02 13.04 -20.87
N SER A 48 1.96 12.31 -21.47
CA SER A 48 2.59 11.15 -20.85
C SER A 48 4.11 11.20 -20.97
N LEU A 49 4.79 10.65 -19.97
CA LEU A 49 6.24 10.48 -19.95
C LEU A 49 6.60 9.05 -19.60
N ARG A 50 7.49 8.46 -20.39
CA ARG A 50 8.15 7.20 -20.05
C ARG A 50 9.64 7.42 -19.89
N LEU A 51 10.15 7.13 -18.70
CA LEU A 51 11.58 7.07 -18.40
C LEU A 51 11.99 5.62 -18.18
N LYS A 52 12.98 5.16 -18.91
CA LYS A 52 13.62 3.86 -18.67
C LYS A 52 15.11 4.04 -18.54
N VAL A 53 15.67 3.78 -17.37
CA VAL A 53 17.10 3.87 -17.11
C VAL A 53 17.63 2.58 -16.51
N THR A 54 18.79 2.14 -17.00
CA THR A 54 19.45 0.95 -16.43
C THR A 54 20.00 1.28 -15.04
N LEU A 55 20.45 2.53 -14.81
CA LEU A 55 21.12 2.97 -13.59
C LEU A 55 20.69 4.35 -13.15
N GLY A 56 20.60 4.49 -11.84
CA GLY A 56 20.49 5.77 -11.19
C GLY A 56 19.19 5.96 -10.44
N SER A 57 19.30 6.78 -9.42
CA SER A 57 18.11 7.30 -8.72
C SER A 57 17.42 8.34 -9.60
N VAL A 58 16.10 8.34 -9.56
CA VAL A 58 15.28 9.25 -10.36
C VAL A 58 14.48 10.15 -9.43
N ARG A 59 14.58 11.46 -9.68
CA ARG A 59 13.74 12.47 -9.02
C ARG A 59 12.87 13.16 -10.05
N VAL A 60 11.58 13.22 -9.80
CA VAL A 60 10.60 13.92 -10.65
C VAL A 60 9.85 14.96 -9.83
N GLN A 61 9.84 16.18 -10.34
CA GLN A 61 9.10 17.29 -9.77
C GLN A 61 8.08 17.82 -10.79
N GLY A 62 6.81 17.80 -10.47
CA GLY A 62 5.75 18.44 -11.24
C GLY A 62 5.74 19.96 -11.07
N GLY A 63 5.09 20.66 -12.02
CA GLY A 63 4.87 22.11 -11.98
C GLY A 63 5.68 22.93 -12.98
N ALA A 64 6.52 22.30 -13.79
CA ALA A 64 7.26 22.99 -14.86
C ALA A 64 6.38 23.22 -16.12
N PRO A 65 6.67 24.24 -16.94
CA PRO A 65 5.92 24.50 -18.18
C PRO A 65 6.22 23.49 -19.31
N ALA A 66 7.34 22.78 -19.23
CA ALA A 66 7.80 21.81 -20.21
C ALA A 66 8.63 20.73 -19.50
N ILE A 67 8.94 19.65 -20.21
CA ILE A 67 9.78 18.57 -19.67
C ILE A 67 11.23 19.00 -19.80
N SER A 68 11.94 19.08 -18.68
CA SER A 68 13.39 19.25 -18.63
C SER A 68 14.07 18.13 -17.85
N TYR A 69 15.22 17.70 -18.29
CA TYR A 69 15.95 16.66 -17.60
C TYR A 69 17.44 17.00 -17.45
N THR A 70 17.99 16.53 -16.35
CA THR A 70 19.42 16.50 -16.06
C THR A 70 19.81 15.10 -15.64
N ILE A 71 20.70 14.47 -16.43
CA ILE A 71 21.22 13.14 -16.14
C ILE A 71 22.70 13.26 -15.80
N ARG A 72 23.05 12.91 -14.58
CA ARG A 72 24.42 12.90 -14.06
C ARG A 72 24.92 11.48 -13.94
N SER A 73 25.94 11.16 -14.72
CA SER A 73 26.65 9.88 -14.64
C SER A 73 27.99 10.11 -13.93
N ARG A 74 28.28 9.34 -12.91
CA ARG A 74 29.48 9.49 -12.07
C ARG A 74 30.34 8.23 -12.13
N VAL A 75 31.64 8.42 -12.33
CA VAL A 75 32.62 7.33 -12.39
C VAL A 75 33.79 7.66 -11.47
N ASN A 76 34.18 6.70 -10.63
CA ASN A 76 35.37 6.83 -9.80
C ASN A 76 36.59 6.19 -10.53
N THR A 77 37.38 7.01 -11.22
CA THR A 77 38.60 6.60 -11.93
C THR A 77 39.66 7.69 -11.89
N GLY A 78 40.93 7.31 -12.05
CA GLY A 78 42.06 8.18 -11.96
C GLY A 78 42.25 9.09 -13.16
N SER A 79 41.71 8.78 -14.35
CA SER A 79 41.91 9.56 -15.56
C SER A 79 40.61 9.94 -16.26
N GLU A 80 40.60 11.15 -16.84
CA GLU A 80 39.50 11.66 -17.64
C GLU A 80 39.24 10.77 -18.89
N GLN A 81 40.29 10.29 -19.52
CA GLN A 81 40.21 9.48 -20.72
C GLN A 81 39.48 8.15 -20.43
N GLU A 82 39.76 7.53 -19.28
CA GLU A 82 39.08 6.31 -18.85
C GLU A 82 37.61 6.58 -18.50
N ALA A 83 37.33 7.71 -17.82
CA ALA A 83 35.99 8.15 -17.51
C ALA A 83 35.14 8.35 -18.79
N ARG A 84 35.68 9.04 -19.78
CA ARG A 84 35.00 9.27 -21.08
C ARG A 84 34.65 7.96 -21.77
N LYS A 85 35.56 6.98 -21.81
CA LYS A 85 35.31 5.65 -22.36
C LYS A 85 34.18 4.91 -21.63
N MET A 86 34.03 5.16 -20.33
CA MET A 86 32.92 4.61 -19.56
C MET A 86 31.61 5.33 -19.85
N PHE A 87 31.63 6.65 -19.97
CA PHE A 87 30.42 7.43 -20.31
C PHE A 87 29.89 7.12 -21.70
N GLU A 88 30.74 6.79 -22.67
CA GLU A 88 30.35 6.37 -24.01
C GLU A 88 29.51 5.07 -24.02
N LYS A 89 29.63 4.23 -22.98
CA LYS A 89 28.85 3.02 -22.83
C LYS A 89 27.44 3.24 -22.27
N TYR A 90 27.16 4.46 -21.75
CA TYR A 90 25.85 4.84 -21.27
C TYR A 90 25.17 5.78 -22.26
N GLU A 91 24.37 5.19 -23.13
CA GLU A 91 23.65 5.91 -24.16
C GLU A 91 22.38 6.50 -23.59
N ILE A 92 22.17 7.81 -23.77
CA ILE A 92 20.96 8.52 -23.37
C ILE A 92 20.32 9.09 -24.61
N THR A 93 19.07 8.65 -24.85
CA THR A 93 18.24 9.12 -25.94
C THR A 93 16.93 9.65 -25.41
N SER A 94 16.33 10.62 -26.09
CA SER A 94 15.07 11.22 -25.69
C SER A 94 14.32 11.73 -26.92
N GLY A 95 13.00 11.81 -26.82
CA GLY A 95 12.18 12.31 -27.91
C GLY A 95 10.71 12.41 -27.52
N THR A 96 9.90 12.83 -28.48
CA THR A 96 8.44 12.90 -28.37
C THR A 96 7.79 12.23 -29.57
N HIS A 97 6.65 11.61 -29.34
CA HIS A 97 5.79 11.08 -30.40
C HIS A 97 4.33 11.38 -30.03
N GLY A 98 3.69 12.30 -30.79
CA GLY A 98 2.39 12.82 -30.41
C GLY A 98 2.42 13.47 -29.02
N ASP A 99 1.48 13.10 -28.15
CA ASP A 99 1.36 13.57 -26.77
C ASP A 99 2.24 12.80 -25.77
N SER A 100 3.14 11.94 -26.24
CA SER A 100 4.00 11.11 -25.40
C SER A 100 5.47 11.53 -25.52
N ALA A 101 6.12 11.73 -24.39
CA ALA A 101 7.56 11.92 -24.26
C ALA A 101 8.24 10.65 -23.76
N TRP A 102 9.48 10.43 -24.18
CA TRP A 102 10.27 9.31 -23.69
C TRP A 102 11.74 9.71 -23.48
N ILE A 103 12.36 9.10 -22.48
CA ILE A 103 13.79 9.22 -22.18
C ILE A 103 14.31 7.82 -21.86
N THR A 104 15.38 7.39 -22.51
CA THR A 104 16.03 6.12 -22.20
C THR A 104 17.49 6.33 -21.88
N GLY A 105 17.99 5.59 -20.88
CA GLY A 105 19.40 5.53 -20.50
C GLY A 105 19.83 4.08 -20.43
N GLU A 106 20.54 3.59 -21.45
CA GLU A 106 20.93 2.20 -21.55
C GLU A 106 22.44 2.02 -21.44
N TRP A 107 22.83 1.01 -20.67
CA TRP A 107 24.23 0.64 -20.51
C TRP A 107 24.58 -0.49 -21.49
N SER A 108 25.67 -0.31 -22.25
CA SER A 108 26.21 -1.32 -23.16
C SER A 108 27.39 -2.09 -22.55
N GLY A 109 27.28 -3.42 -22.49
CA GLY A 109 28.36 -4.30 -22.03
C GLY A 109 28.27 -4.69 -20.55
N ARG A 110 29.40 -5.21 -20.00
CA ARG A 110 29.46 -5.67 -18.61
C ARG A 110 29.36 -4.48 -17.63
N TRP A 111 28.55 -4.65 -16.62
CA TRP A 111 28.26 -3.66 -15.58
C TRP A 111 29.53 -3.18 -14.84
N PRO A 112 29.78 -1.87 -14.70
CA PRO A 112 30.92 -1.36 -13.96
C PRO A 112 30.55 -1.14 -12.48
N HIS A 113 31.29 -1.74 -11.57
CA HIS A 113 31.12 -1.56 -10.12
C HIS A 113 31.36 -0.13 -9.60
N LYS A 114 31.86 0.78 -10.44
CA LYS A 114 32.26 2.15 -10.06
C LYS A 114 31.40 3.23 -10.73
N PHE A 115 30.26 2.86 -11.31
CA PHE A 115 29.39 3.79 -12.01
C PHE A 115 28.12 4.04 -11.18
N SER A 116 27.71 5.29 -11.04
CA SER A 116 26.42 5.67 -10.46
C SER A 116 25.75 6.73 -11.34
N GLY A 117 24.43 6.78 -11.30
CA GLY A 117 23.62 7.73 -12.05
C GLY A 117 22.62 8.46 -11.16
N GLU A 118 22.28 9.67 -11.56
CA GLU A 118 21.17 10.45 -11.03
C GLU A 118 20.41 11.07 -12.20
N VAL A 119 19.08 10.96 -12.18
CA VAL A 119 18.19 11.58 -13.15
C VAL A 119 17.28 12.55 -12.41
N VAL A 120 17.31 13.81 -12.79
CA VAL A 120 16.40 14.83 -12.28
C VAL A 120 15.52 15.30 -13.42
N LEU A 121 14.20 15.19 -13.23
CA LEU A 121 13.16 15.59 -14.18
C LEU A 121 12.30 16.69 -13.57
N ASN A 122 12.06 17.74 -14.32
CA ASN A 122 10.97 18.67 -14.05
C ASN A 122 9.94 18.52 -15.17
N VAL A 123 8.67 18.30 -14.81
CA VAL A 123 7.61 18.00 -15.76
C VAL A 123 6.38 18.87 -15.50
N PRO A 124 5.50 19.03 -16.48
CA PRO A 124 4.20 19.67 -16.22
C PRO A 124 3.42 18.89 -15.14
N ARG A 125 2.77 19.60 -14.24
CA ARG A 125 1.91 19.00 -13.23
C ARG A 125 0.74 18.21 -13.84
N GLU A 126 0.19 18.76 -14.91
CA GLU A 126 -1.03 18.26 -15.59
C GLU A 126 -0.78 17.04 -16.49
N MET A 127 0.33 16.34 -16.28
CA MET A 127 0.58 15.08 -16.99
C MET A 127 -0.46 14.02 -16.60
N GLU A 128 -1.01 13.33 -17.60
CA GLU A 128 -1.99 12.24 -17.40
C GLU A 128 -1.32 10.95 -16.86
N SER A 129 -0.05 10.72 -17.24
CA SER A 129 0.70 9.53 -16.82
C SER A 129 2.21 9.76 -16.81
N VAL A 130 2.87 9.29 -15.76
CA VAL A 130 4.34 9.23 -15.66
C VAL A 130 4.73 7.80 -15.31
N LYS A 131 5.51 7.17 -16.21
CA LYS A 131 6.05 5.81 -16.01
C LYS A 131 7.57 5.83 -15.91
N ILE A 132 8.09 5.24 -14.83
CA ILE A 132 9.53 5.18 -14.55
C ILE A 132 9.96 3.75 -14.28
N GLU A 133 10.96 3.28 -15.01
CA GLU A 133 11.59 1.99 -14.84
C GLU A 133 13.09 2.17 -14.57
N THR A 134 13.59 1.66 -13.43
CA THR A 134 15.03 1.59 -13.13
C THR A 134 15.42 0.22 -12.61
N GLN A 135 16.58 -0.31 -13.02
CA GLN A 135 17.05 -1.58 -12.48
C GLN A 135 17.64 -1.43 -11.06
N CYS A 136 18.27 -0.28 -10.77
CA CYS A 136 18.82 0.04 -9.47
C CYS A 136 18.74 1.53 -9.22
N GLY A 137 18.07 1.94 -8.16
CA GLY A 137 18.00 3.35 -7.77
C GLY A 137 16.67 3.68 -7.08
N ASN A 138 16.72 4.72 -6.28
CA ASN A 138 15.53 5.23 -5.60
C ASN A 138 14.69 6.06 -6.58
N LEU A 139 13.39 6.05 -6.37
CA LEU A 139 12.44 6.93 -7.06
C LEU A 139 11.89 7.94 -6.06
N ASP A 140 11.93 9.23 -6.40
CA ASP A 140 11.35 10.34 -5.63
C ASP A 140 10.48 11.15 -6.59
N VAL A 141 9.15 11.08 -6.44
CA VAL A 141 8.18 11.66 -7.40
C VAL A 141 7.16 12.51 -6.68
N LYS A 142 6.99 13.76 -7.16
CA LYS A 142 6.11 14.73 -6.50
C LYS A 142 5.29 15.54 -7.49
N ASP A 143 4.08 15.94 -7.06
CA ASP A 143 3.20 16.91 -7.72
C ASP A 143 2.78 16.53 -9.15
N ILE A 144 2.26 15.32 -9.34
CA ILE A 144 1.66 14.86 -10.61
C ILE A 144 0.15 14.75 -10.46
N ALA A 145 -0.61 15.40 -11.35
CA ALA A 145 -2.08 15.35 -11.31
C ALA A 145 -2.66 14.01 -11.80
N GLY A 146 -2.00 13.35 -12.73
CA GLY A 146 -2.41 12.04 -13.27
C GLY A 146 -1.85 10.84 -12.52
N ASN A 147 -1.66 9.72 -13.22
CA ASN A 147 -1.19 8.46 -12.67
C ASN A 147 0.34 8.38 -12.64
N PHE A 148 0.85 7.62 -11.68
CA PHE A 148 2.26 7.28 -11.59
C PHE A 148 2.46 5.76 -11.58
N ASP A 149 3.37 5.26 -12.44
CA ASP A 149 3.81 3.85 -12.48
C ASP A 149 5.33 3.81 -12.31
N GLY A 150 5.80 3.34 -11.17
CA GLY A 150 7.21 3.30 -10.78
C GLY A 150 7.72 1.89 -10.50
N GLN A 151 8.76 1.48 -11.21
CA GLN A 151 9.40 0.17 -11.01
C GLN A 151 10.88 0.34 -10.70
N SER A 152 11.33 -0.29 -9.61
CA SER A 152 12.74 -0.34 -9.22
C SER A 152 13.17 -1.76 -8.88
N GLY A 153 14.36 -2.19 -9.31
CA GLY A 153 14.87 -3.53 -8.95
C GLY A 153 15.15 -3.71 -7.46
N GLY A 154 15.37 -2.64 -6.69
CA GLY A 154 15.65 -2.76 -5.25
C GLY A 154 15.69 -1.45 -4.47
N GLY A 155 15.49 -0.32 -5.12
CA GLY A 155 15.51 1.00 -4.49
C GLY A 155 14.23 1.36 -3.75
N THR A 156 14.32 2.31 -2.85
CA THR A 156 13.17 2.91 -2.17
C THR A 156 12.37 3.77 -3.15
N ILE A 157 11.04 3.68 -3.06
CA ILE A 157 10.11 4.51 -3.83
C ILE A 157 9.41 5.47 -2.88
N VAL A 158 9.60 6.77 -3.10
CA VAL A 158 8.92 7.83 -2.34
C VAL A 158 8.06 8.64 -3.31
N VAL A 159 6.80 8.74 -3.00
CA VAL A 159 5.82 9.43 -3.83
C VAL A 159 5.00 10.39 -2.97
N ASP A 160 4.81 11.61 -3.45
CA ASP A 160 4.01 12.60 -2.73
C ASP A 160 3.13 13.39 -3.69
N THR A 161 1.85 13.56 -3.32
CA THR A 161 0.87 14.39 -4.05
C THR A 161 0.64 13.93 -5.50
N ILE A 162 0.08 12.73 -5.66
CA ILE A 162 -0.38 12.19 -6.94
C ILE A 162 -1.91 12.24 -7.00
N GLY A 163 -2.45 12.94 -7.99
CA GLY A 163 -3.91 13.05 -8.14
C GLY A 163 -4.60 11.77 -8.58
N GLY A 164 -3.92 10.95 -9.39
CA GLY A 164 -4.39 9.65 -9.88
C GLY A 164 -3.91 8.48 -9.03
N THR A 165 -3.88 7.31 -9.65
CA THR A 165 -3.42 6.06 -9.00
C THR A 165 -1.89 5.97 -9.05
N VAL A 166 -1.31 5.54 -7.93
CA VAL A 166 0.10 5.15 -7.82
C VAL A 166 0.20 3.64 -7.96
N THR A 167 0.95 3.19 -8.97
CA THR A 167 1.42 1.80 -9.06
C THR A 167 2.92 1.82 -8.78
N ALA A 168 3.37 1.09 -7.75
CA ALA A 168 4.79 1.04 -7.39
C ALA A 168 5.24 -0.38 -7.11
N GLU A 169 6.33 -0.79 -7.75
CA GLU A 169 6.93 -2.11 -7.60
C GLU A 169 8.42 -2.00 -7.31
N THR A 170 8.89 -2.68 -6.27
CA THR A 170 10.32 -2.75 -5.96
C THR A 170 10.73 -4.13 -5.46
N GLY A 171 11.94 -4.59 -5.80
CA GLY A 171 12.42 -5.90 -5.39
C GLY A 171 12.65 -6.05 -3.89
N GLY A 172 12.98 -4.99 -3.18
CA GLY A 172 13.26 -5.08 -1.73
C GLY A 172 13.28 -3.75 -1.00
N GLY A 173 13.11 -2.63 -1.70
CA GLY A 173 13.08 -1.30 -1.10
C GLY A 173 11.77 -0.99 -0.39
N ASP A 174 11.80 -0.02 0.49
CA ASP A 174 10.59 0.53 1.11
C ASP A 174 9.79 1.35 0.09
N VAL A 175 8.47 1.40 0.29
CA VAL A 175 7.58 2.28 -0.48
C VAL A 175 6.87 3.24 0.47
N ARG A 176 6.98 4.55 0.21
CA ARG A 176 6.31 5.60 0.99
C ARG A 176 5.47 6.48 0.07
N ILE A 177 4.20 6.65 0.40
CA ILE A 177 3.28 7.50 -0.36
C ILE A 177 2.58 8.46 0.61
N GLY A 178 2.69 9.76 0.36
CA GLY A 178 1.98 10.77 1.15
C GLY A 178 0.49 10.81 0.82
N HIS A 179 0.17 11.22 -0.41
CA HIS A 179 -1.21 11.38 -0.88
C HIS A 179 -1.38 10.83 -2.30
N ALA A 180 -2.45 10.05 -2.54
CA ALA A 180 -2.78 9.55 -3.87
C ALA A 180 -4.28 9.33 -4.07
N GLY A 181 -4.71 9.34 -5.34
CA GLY A 181 -6.07 8.99 -5.73
C GLY A 181 -6.39 7.50 -5.61
N GLY A 182 -5.38 6.62 -5.58
CA GLY A 182 -5.44 5.19 -5.36
C GLY A 182 -4.03 4.62 -5.24
N ALA A 183 -3.87 3.40 -4.72
CA ALA A 183 -2.55 2.79 -4.56
C ALA A 183 -2.56 1.29 -4.88
N HIS A 184 -1.61 0.86 -5.71
CA HIS A 184 -1.30 -0.55 -5.96
C HIS A 184 0.20 -0.75 -5.79
N ILE A 185 0.61 -1.37 -4.68
CA ILE A 185 1.99 -1.40 -4.23
C ILE A 185 2.44 -2.83 -4.01
N MET A 186 3.60 -3.17 -4.58
CA MET A 186 4.25 -4.47 -4.40
C MET A 186 5.72 -4.28 -4.03
N THR A 187 6.18 -4.95 -2.98
CA THR A 187 7.61 -5.00 -2.64
C THR A 187 8.02 -6.41 -2.20
N GLY A 188 9.21 -6.85 -2.58
CA GLY A 188 9.69 -8.19 -2.20
C GLY A 188 9.94 -8.35 -0.71
N GLY A 189 10.30 -7.29 0.01
CA GLY A 189 10.61 -7.40 1.44
C GLY A 189 10.62 -6.09 2.22
N GLY A 190 10.47 -4.96 1.54
CA GLY A 190 10.45 -3.62 2.15
C GLY A 190 9.15 -3.32 2.90
N ASN A 191 9.18 -2.28 3.71
CA ASN A 191 8.00 -1.76 4.37
C ASN A 191 7.17 -0.89 3.40
N ILE A 192 5.86 -0.88 3.62
CA ILE A 192 4.92 -0.03 2.90
C ILE A 192 4.31 0.96 3.89
N ASP A 193 4.47 2.25 3.64
CA ASP A 193 3.97 3.33 4.50
C ASP A 193 3.13 4.32 3.66
N LEU A 194 1.83 4.34 3.89
CA LEU A 194 0.89 5.17 3.16
C LEU A 194 0.21 6.19 4.07
N GLY A 195 0.13 7.43 3.60
CA GLY A 195 -0.66 8.49 4.22
C GLY A 195 -2.14 8.41 3.83
N ASP A 196 -2.64 9.47 3.16
CA ASP A 196 -4.06 9.60 2.83
C ASP A 196 -4.35 9.19 1.39
N ILE A 197 -5.13 8.12 1.22
CA ILE A 197 -5.50 7.58 -0.09
C ILE A 197 -7.01 7.72 -0.32
N VAL A 198 -7.38 8.37 -1.42
CA VAL A 198 -8.80 8.65 -1.70
C VAL A 198 -9.52 7.44 -2.31
N GLY A 199 -8.85 6.66 -3.14
CA GLY A 199 -9.45 5.51 -3.86
C GLY A 199 -9.12 4.15 -3.24
N PRO A 200 -9.21 3.09 -4.05
CA PRO A 200 -8.87 1.73 -3.62
C PRO A 200 -7.38 1.58 -3.35
N VAL A 201 -7.07 0.69 -2.39
CA VAL A 201 -5.72 0.40 -1.93
C VAL A 201 -5.46 -1.10 -2.00
N SER A 202 -4.36 -1.49 -2.66
CA SER A 202 -3.87 -2.88 -2.70
C SER A 202 -2.38 -2.90 -2.38
N LEU A 203 -2.01 -3.56 -1.29
CA LEU A 203 -0.65 -3.57 -0.74
C LEU A 203 -0.19 -5.00 -0.56
N GLU A 204 1.02 -5.30 -1.09
CA GLU A 204 1.63 -6.61 -0.95
C GLU A 204 3.12 -6.47 -0.63
N THR A 205 3.58 -7.16 0.42
CA THR A 205 5.00 -7.27 0.75
C THR A 205 5.37 -8.67 1.19
N GLY A 206 6.54 -9.16 0.79
CA GLY A 206 7.00 -10.49 1.19
C GLY A 206 7.28 -10.65 2.68
N GLY A 207 7.69 -9.59 3.38
CA GLY A 207 8.04 -9.69 4.80
C GLY A 207 8.01 -8.39 5.59
N GLY A 208 7.87 -7.26 4.93
CA GLY A 208 7.84 -5.93 5.55
C GLY A 208 6.54 -5.64 6.30
N ASN A 209 6.56 -4.58 7.08
CA ASN A 209 5.35 -4.07 7.71
C ASN A 209 4.55 -3.19 6.74
N VAL A 210 3.24 -3.17 6.94
CA VAL A 210 2.31 -2.32 6.20
C VAL A 210 1.67 -1.33 7.17
N HIS A 211 1.78 -0.05 6.84
CA HIS A 211 1.11 1.03 7.55
C HIS A 211 0.27 1.87 6.60
N LEU A 212 -0.98 2.17 6.97
CA LEU A 212 -1.91 3.01 6.23
C LEU A 212 -2.58 3.99 7.21
N ALA A 213 -2.41 5.28 6.99
CA ALA A 213 -3.07 6.29 7.84
C ALA A 213 -4.56 6.38 7.52
N SER A 214 -4.94 6.61 6.26
CA SER A 214 -6.35 6.65 5.89
C SER A 214 -6.64 6.19 4.47
N ALA A 215 -7.83 5.58 4.25
CA ALA A 215 -8.37 5.30 2.93
C ALA A 215 -9.88 5.52 2.88
N THR A 216 -10.37 6.08 1.75
CA THR A 216 -11.83 6.18 1.53
C THR A 216 -12.37 5.02 0.70
N GLY A 217 -11.55 4.40 -0.14
CA GLY A 217 -11.86 3.18 -0.89
C GLY A 217 -11.62 1.89 -0.10
N SER A 218 -11.88 0.75 -0.74
CA SER A 218 -11.58 -0.56 -0.16
C SER A 218 -10.06 -0.77 -0.01
N VAL A 219 -9.67 -1.46 1.06
CA VAL A 219 -8.28 -1.74 1.39
C VAL A 219 -8.05 -3.25 1.37
N LYS A 220 -7.01 -3.67 0.65
CA LYS A 220 -6.44 -5.01 0.70
C LYS A 220 -4.96 -4.88 1.07
N ALA A 221 -4.54 -5.53 2.16
CA ALA A 221 -3.17 -5.51 2.65
C ALA A 221 -2.69 -6.92 2.97
N GLU A 222 -1.59 -7.34 2.36
CA GLU A 222 -1.02 -8.67 2.51
C GLU A 222 0.49 -8.59 2.83
N THR A 223 0.94 -9.36 3.81
CA THR A 223 2.36 -9.50 4.11
C THR A 223 2.71 -10.94 4.50
N GLY A 224 3.88 -11.42 4.10
CA GLY A 224 4.31 -12.78 4.48
C GLY A 224 4.58 -12.95 5.97
N GLY A 225 5.03 -11.91 6.69
CA GLY A 225 5.35 -12.04 8.11
C GLY A 225 5.32 -10.76 8.92
N GLY A 226 5.21 -9.62 8.29
CA GLY A 226 5.17 -8.31 8.95
C GLY A 226 3.84 -7.99 9.63
N ASN A 227 3.82 -6.89 10.35
CA ASN A 227 2.59 -6.38 10.95
C ASN A 227 1.81 -5.53 9.94
N ILE A 228 0.49 -5.51 10.09
CA ILE A 228 -0.41 -4.64 9.31
C ILE A 228 -1.08 -3.66 10.27
N SER A 229 -1.00 -2.38 9.94
CA SER A 229 -1.68 -1.31 10.69
C SER A 229 -2.44 -0.40 9.73
N ALA A 230 -3.75 -0.22 9.95
CA ALA A 230 -4.58 0.71 9.21
C ALA A 230 -5.44 1.52 10.18
N GLN A 231 -5.36 2.87 10.14
CA GLN A 231 -5.99 3.67 11.20
C GLN A 231 -7.45 4.04 10.89
N LYS A 232 -7.75 4.52 9.68
CA LYS A 232 -9.09 4.95 9.31
C LYS A 232 -9.46 4.54 7.89
N CYS A 233 -10.47 3.67 7.77
CA CYS A 233 -10.94 3.17 6.48
C CYS A 233 -12.45 3.39 6.35
N SER A 234 -12.87 4.12 5.31
CA SER A 234 -14.29 4.44 5.13
C SER A 234 -15.08 3.28 4.50
N ALA A 235 -14.42 2.39 3.78
CA ALA A 235 -14.99 1.21 3.12
C ALA A 235 -14.50 -0.08 3.79
N SER A 236 -14.56 -1.21 3.08
CA SER A 236 -14.12 -2.52 3.57
C SER A 236 -12.59 -2.63 3.68
N VAL A 237 -12.15 -3.46 4.63
CA VAL A 237 -10.73 -3.78 4.84
C VAL A 237 -10.54 -5.29 4.85
N LYS A 238 -9.57 -5.75 4.04
CA LYS A 238 -9.04 -7.11 4.10
C LYS A 238 -7.55 -7.05 4.44
N ALA A 239 -7.13 -7.70 5.53
CA ALA A 239 -5.76 -7.71 6.03
C ALA A 239 -5.29 -9.13 6.34
N GLU A 240 -4.21 -9.57 5.69
CA GLU A 240 -3.68 -10.92 5.84
C GLU A 240 -2.17 -10.90 6.13
N THR A 241 -1.75 -11.64 7.15
CA THR A 241 -0.31 -11.82 7.46
C THR A 241 0.00 -13.26 7.85
N GLY A 242 1.17 -13.76 7.46
CA GLY A 242 1.60 -15.11 7.83
C GLY A 242 1.88 -15.28 9.33
N GLY A 243 2.23 -14.22 10.06
CA GLY A 243 2.54 -14.36 11.50
C GLY A 243 2.55 -13.07 12.31
N GLY A 244 2.45 -11.92 11.66
CA GLY A 244 2.47 -10.61 12.31
C GLY A 244 1.14 -10.25 12.99
N ASN A 245 1.14 -9.15 13.72
CA ASN A 245 -0.07 -8.59 14.31
C ASN A 245 -0.84 -7.75 13.28
N ILE A 246 -2.17 -7.72 13.43
CA ILE A 246 -3.03 -6.84 12.64
C ILE A 246 -3.72 -5.87 13.60
N GLU A 247 -3.52 -4.58 13.38
CA GLU A 247 -4.18 -3.51 14.14
C GLU A 247 -4.96 -2.61 13.19
N ILE A 248 -6.29 -2.65 13.28
CA ILE A 248 -7.18 -1.84 12.46
C ILE A 248 -7.96 -0.89 13.35
N GLY A 249 -7.99 0.38 12.98
CA GLY A 249 -8.75 1.42 13.66
C GLY A 249 -10.23 1.39 13.30
N ASP A 250 -10.75 2.53 12.82
CA ASP A 250 -12.16 2.68 12.49
C ASP A 250 -12.46 2.29 11.05
N VAL A 251 -13.43 1.37 10.86
CA VAL A 251 -13.87 0.88 9.55
C VAL A 251 -15.34 1.15 9.31
N GLY A 252 -15.65 1.80 8.19
CA GLY A 252 -17.02 2.10 7.79
C GLY A 252 -17.77 0.91 7.14
N GLY A 253 -17.05 -0.13 6.70
CA GLY A 253 -17.58 -1.31 6.00
C GLY A 253 -17.27 -2.63 6.71
N GLU A 254 -17.12 -3.67 5.91
CA GLU A 254 -16.74 -5.01 6.36
C GLU A 254 -15.26 -5.10 6.68
N VAL A 255 -14.90 -5.99 7.62
CA VAL A 255 -13.51 -6.25 8.02
C VAL A 255 -13.23 -7.74 7.91
N ASP A 256 -12.15 -8.09 7.21
CA ASP A 256 -11.62 -9.44 7.12
C ASP A 256 -10.15 -9.41 7.57
N MET A 257 -9.83 -10.08 8.70
CA MET A 257 -8.49 -10.13 9.28
C MET A 257 -8.05 -11.56 9.48
N SER A 258 -6.91 -11.93 8.90
CA SER A 258 -6.33 -13.26 9.08
C SER A 258 -4.84 -13.19 9.42
N SER A 259 -4.44 -13.92 10.47
CA SER A 259 -3.04 -14.05 10.86
C SER A 259 -2.70 -15.49 11.25
N GLY A 260 -1.53 -16.00 10.85
CA GLY A 260 -1.09 -17.33 11.27
C GLY A 260 -0.87 -17.47 12.80
N GLY A 261 -0.55 -16.40 13.52
CA GLY A 261 -0.28 -16.47 14.95
C GLY A 261 -0.29 -15.14 15.71
N GLY A 262 -0.48 -14.03 15.01
CA GLY A 262 -0.43 -12.70 15.60
C GLY A 262 -1.71 -12.28 16.32
N ARG A 263 -1.59 -11.25 17.12
CA ARG A 263 -2.74 -10.58 17.75
C ARG A 263 -3.55 -9.81 16.72
N LEU A 264 -4.88 -9.92 16.81
CA LEU A 264 -5.82 -9.12 16.03
C LEU A 264 -6.46 -8.07 16.91
N LYS A 265 -6.41 -6.82 16.48
CA LYS A 265 -7.03 -5.69 17.17
C LYS A 265 -7.84 -4.86 16.18
N LEU A 266 -9.09 -4.58 16.53
CA LEU A 266 -10.00 -3.73 15.78
C LEU A 266 -10.59 -2.69 16.73
N ALA A 267 -10.57 -1.41 16.37
CA ALA A 267 -11.18 -0.37 17.19
C ALA A 267 -12.70 -0.32 16.98
N SER A 268 -13.16 -0.22 15.73
CA SER A 268 -14.58 -0.26 15.42
C SER A 268 -14.89 -0.73 14.00
N ALA A 269 -16.04 -1.36 13.78
CA ALA A 269 -16.56 -1.70 12.47
C ALA A 269 -18.08 -1.52 12.38
N ARG A 270 -18.56 -1.09 11.20
CA ARG A 270 -20.01 -0.97 10.95
C ARG A 270 -20.58 -2.16 10.20
N GLY A 271 -19.78 -2.87 9.43
CA GLY A 271 -20.15 -4.07 8.68
C GLY A 271 -19.90 -5.37 9.45
N MET A 272 -19.98 -6.49 8.73
CA MET A 272 -19.58 -7.80 9.22
C MET A 272 -18.06 -7.82 9.51
N VAL A 273 -17.69 -8.45 10.61
CA VAL A 273 -16.30 -8.70 10.98
C VAL A 273 -15.98 -10.18 10.89
N HIS A 274 -15.01 -10.53 10.09
CA HIS A 274 -14.38 -11.85 10.08
C HIS A 274 -12.96 -11.73 10.60
N ALA A 275 -12.62 -12.46 11.68
CA ALA A 275 -11.33 -12.42 12.30
C ALA A 275 -10.84 -13.83 12.62
N GLU A 276 -9.68 -14.21 12.07
CA GLU A 276 -9.10 -15.53 12.24
C GLU A 276 -7.62 -15.46 12.63
N THR A 277 -7.22 -16.20 13.65
CA THR A 277 -5.80 -16.36 13.99
C THR A 277 -5.49 -17.76 14.53
N GLY A 278 -4.32 -18.29 14.21
CA GLY A 278 -3.92 -19.62 14.70
C GLY A 278 -3.72 -19.66 16.21
N SER A 279 -3.18 -18.61 16.85
CA SER A 279 -2.88 -18.64 18.29
C SER A 279 -2.92 -17.27 18.98
N GLY A 280 -3.31 -16.23 18.29
CA GLY A 280 -3.30 -14.88 18.83
C GLY A 280 -4.53 -14.52 19.67
N ARG A 281 -4.39 -13.53 20.53
CA ARG A 281 -5.52 -12.89 21.19
C ARG A 281 -6.24 -11.97 20.21
N MET A 282 -7.57 -11.93 20.29
CA MET A 282 -8.40 -11.00 19.56
C MET A 282 -9.01 -9.97 20.51
N ASP A 283 -8.84 -8.69 20.18
CA ASP A 283 -9.48 -7.56 20.85
C ASP A 283 -10.30 -6.81 19.80
N LEU A 284 -11.58 -7.14 19.70
CA LEU A 284 -12.50 -6.60 18.72
C LEU A 284 -13.39 -5.55 19.41
N GLY A 285 -13.12 -4.28 19.13
CA GLY A 285 -13.87 -3.16 19.71
C GLY A 285 -15.30 -3.06 19.12
N ARG A 286 -15.87 -1.89 19.13
CA ARG A 286 -17.29 -1.68 18.83
C ARG A 286 -17.72 -2.16 17.45
N ILE A 287 -18.47 -3.28 17.41
CA ILE A 287 -19.05 -3.85 16.19
C ILE A 287 -20.54 -3.58 16.16
N THR A 288 -21.05 -3.02 15.07
CA THR A 288 -22.49 -2.78 14.87
C THR A 288 -23.13 -3.79 13.91
N GLY A 289 -22.35 -4.55 13.16
CA GLY A 289 -22.75 -5.67 12.32
C GLY A 289 -22.65 -7.03 13.03
N GLY A 290 -22.57 -8.10 12.25
CA GLY A 290 -22.26 -9.43 12.78
C GLY A 290 -20.76 -9.62 13.01
N VAL A 291 -20.39 -10.66 13.77
CA VAL A 291 -18.99 -11.03 14.00
C VAL A 291 -18.80 -12.55 13.90
N LYS A 292 -17.81 -12.95 13.12
CA LYS A 292 -17.27 -14.31 13.13
C LYS A 292 -15.81 -14.23 13.54
N ALA A 293 -15.48 -14.75 14.73
CA ALA A 293 -14.12 -14.72 15.26
C ALA A 293 -13.68 -16.12 15.68
N GLU A 294 -12.53 -16.56 15.17
CA GLU A 294 -11.98 -17.88 15.42
C GLU A 294 -10.49 -17.79 15.75
N THR A 295 -10.10 -18.39 16.87
CA THR A 295 -8.69 -18.54 17.24
C THR A 295 -8.40 -19.98 17.70
N GLY A 296 -7.29 -20.56 17.24
CA GLY A 296 -6.90 -21.90 17.66
C GLY A 296 -6.49 -21.97 19.15
N SER A 297 -5.84 -20.93 19.66
CA SER A 297 -5.54 -20.75 21.08
C SER A 297 -5.32 -19.26 21.38
N GLY A 298 -6.11 -18.72 22.27
CA GLY A 298 -6.03 -17.31 22.64
C GLY A 298 -7.39 -16.78 23.06
N GLY A 299 -7.42 -15.73 23.87
CA GLY A 299 -8.67 -15.12 24.33
C GLY A 299 -9.32 -14.29 23.22
N ILE A 300 -10.64 -14.21 23.24
CA ILE A 300 -11.44 -13.31 22.41
C ILE A 300 -12.13 -12.30 23.33
N ALA A 301 -11.90 -11.01 23.10
CA ALA A 301 -12.68 -9.94 23.72
C ALA A 301 -13.41 -9.17 22.61
N VAL A 302 -14.73 -9.03 22.71
CA VAL A 302 -15.53 -8.35 21.67
C VAL A 302 -16.58 -7.45 22.27
N GLU A 303 -16.80 -6.26 21.65
CA GLU A 303 -17.87 -5.34 22.00
C GLU A 303 -18.94 -5.34 20.90
N ILE A 304 -20.15 -5.78 21.23
CA ILE A 304 -21.30 -5.86 20.30
C ILE A 304 -22.30 -4.76 20.63
N ALA A 305 -22.47 -3.83 19.69
CA ALA A 305 -23.49 -2.78 19.76
C ALA A 305 -24.84 -3.28 19.26
N ALA A 306 -25.94 -2.61 19.67
CA ALA A 306 -27.29 -3.03 19.35
C ALA A 306 -27.75 -2.76 17.90
N ALA A 307 -27.05 -1.85 17.19
CA ALA A 307 -27.47 -1.46 15.84
C ALA A 307 -27.04 -2.51 14.81
N ASN A 308 -27.97 -2.94 13.93
CA ASN A 308 -27.71 -3.83 12.77
C ASN A 308 -27.04 -5.17 13.13
N PHE A 309 -27.21 -5.66 14.35
CA PHE A 309 -26.66 -6.95 14.77
C PHE A 309 -27.15 -8.07 13.86
N ALA A 310 -26.27 -8.96 13.44
CA ALA A 310 -26.52 -10.13 12.61
C ALA A 310 -25.98 -11.39 13.29
N ASP A 311 -26.34 -12.57 12.73
CA ASP A 311 -25.86 -13.85 13.23
C ASP A 311 -24.33 -13.83 13.41
N SER A 312 -23.88 -14.27 14.58
CA SER A 312 -22.50 -14.14 15.02
C SER A 312 -22.00 -15.42 15.67
N GLU A 313 -20.71 -15.71 15.47
CA GLU A 313 -20.04 -16.89 16.02
C GLU A 313 -18.66 -16.54 16.57
N LEU A 314 -18.39 -16.95 17.81
CA LEU A 314 -17.10 -16.78 18.46
C LEU A 314 -16.61 -18.17 18.89
N GLU A 315 -15.43 -18.57 18.40
CA GLU A 315 -14.85 -19.87 18.72
C GLU A 315 -13.39 -19.72 19.17
N SER A 316 -13.11 -20.24 20.39
CA SER A 316 -11.76 -20.32 20.93
C SER A 316 -11.60 -21.65 21.67
N PRO A 317 -11.05 -22.71 21.05
CA PRO A 317 -10.83 -23.98 21.71
C PRO A 317 -10.03 -23.89 23.02
N ALA A 318 -9.08 -22.97 23.12
CA ALA A 318 -8.26 -22.78 24.31
C ALA A 318 -8.08 -21.30 24.64
N GLY A 319 -9.00 -20.76 25.44
CA GLY A 319 -8.95 -19.36 25.86
C GLY A 319 -10.30 -18.82 26.34
N ASP A 320 -10.24 -17.79 27.14
CA ASP A 320 -11.43 -17.11 27.64
C ASP A 320 -12.08 -16.27 26.52
N VAL A 321 -13.43 -16.26 26.52
CA VAL A 321 -14.22 -15.42 25.60
C VAL A 321 -15.03 -14.41 26.42
N ILE A 322 -14.71 -13.13 26.26
CA ILE A 322 -15.37 -12.04 26.97
C ILE A 322 -16.17 -11.20 25.99
N ILE A 323 -17.48 -11.13 26.19
CA ILE A 323 -18.40 -10.44 25.30
C ILE A 323 -19.08 -9.29 26.04
N TYR A 324 -18.83 -8.08 25.59
CA TYR A 324 -19.50 -6.88 26.07
C TYR A 324 -20.72 -6.61 25.18
N LEU A 325 -21.91 -6.77 25.74
CA LEU A 325 -23.17 -6.61 25.01
C LEU A 325 -23.87 -5.30 25.39
N SER A 326 -24.37 -4.60 24.38
CA SER A 326 -25.26 -3.46 24.63
C SER A 326 -26.52 -3.91 25.35
N PRO A 327 -26.99 -3.20 26.39
CA PRO A 327 -28.25 -3.52 27.07
C PRO A 327 -29.48 -3.51 26.16
N GLN A 328 -29.44 -2.81 25.01
CA GLN A 328 -30.51 -2.73 24.01
C GLN A 328 -30.40 -3.83 22.93
N LEU A 329 -29.39 -4.69 22.98
CA LEU A 329 -29.22 -5.74 21.98
C LEU A 329 -30.35 -6.76 22.04
N SER A 330 -31.02 -7.00 20.91
CA SER A 330 -31.99 -8.10 20.73
C SER A 330 -31.28 -9.28 20.09
N ALA A 331 -31.14 -10.39 20.81
CA ALA A 331 -30.37 -11.54 20.34
C ALA A 331 -30.83 -12.85 21.02
N VAL A 332 -30.59 -13.97 20.34
CA VAL A 332 -30.63 -15.29 20.94
C VAL A 332 -29.22 -15.73 21.27
N ILE A 333 -28.94 -15.98 22.52
CA ILE A 333 -27.60 -16.38 22.99
C ILE A 333 -27.55 -17.91 23.07
N ARG A 334 -26.49 -18.52 22.55
CA ARG A 334 -26.14 -19.92 22.72
C ARG A 334 -24.66 -20.05 23.01
N ALA A 335 -24.28 -20.53 24.17
CA ALA A 335 -22.92 -20.70 24.56
C ALA A 335 -22.61 -22.10 25.09
N SER A 336 -21.44 -22.64 24.82
CA SER A 336 -21.02 -23.96 25.31
C SER A 336 -19.53 -24.00 25.69
N ILE A 337 -19.24 -24.74 26.76
CA ILE A 337 -17.88 -25.16 27.16
C ILE A 337 -17.87 -26.69 27.15
N ASP A 338 -17.11 -27.28 26.23
CA ASP A 338 -17.15 -28.75 26.00
C ASP A 338 -16.34 -29.52 27.08
N ALA A 339 -15.26 -28.94 27.63
CA ALA A 339 -14.42 -29.55 28.68
C ALA A 339 -14.29 -28.59 29.87
N ALA A 340 -15.40 -28.42 30.60
CA ALA A 340 -15.56 -27.39 31.61
C ALA A 340 -14.90 -27.70 32.97
N SER A 341 -13.82 -28.50 33.02
CA SER A 341 -13.08 -28.81 34.27
C SER A 341 -12.52 -27.51 34.90
N GLY A 342 -13.30 -26.93 35.84
CA GLY A 342 -12.94 -25.67 36.50
C GLY A 342 -13.32 -24.39 35.75
N HIS A 343 -13.88 -24.49 34.56
CA HIS A 343 -14.35 -23.34 33.74
C HIS A 343 -15.84 -23.14 33.88
N THR A 344 -16.31 -21.90 33.68
CA THR A 344 -17.73 -21.55 33.86
C THR A 344 -18.19 -20.48 32.87
N ILE A 345 -19.50 -20.37 32.71
CA ILE A 345 -20.15 -19.28 32.00
C ILE A 345 -20.69 -18.28 33.04
N ILE A 346 -20.31 -17.01 32.91
CA ILE A 346 -20.73 -15.91 33.81
C ILE A 346 -21.53 -14.91 32.97
N SER A 347 -22.64 -14.42 33.52
CA SER A 347 -23.49 -13.46 32.80
C SER A 347 -24.00 -12.35 33.72
N ASP A 348 -23.90 -11.10 33.26
CA ASP A 348 -24.56 -9.94 33.88
C ASP A 348 -26.04 -9.82 33.44
N PHE A 349 -26.53 -10.72 32.56
CA PHE A 349 -27.89 -10.73 32.04
C PHE A 349 -28.68 -11.87 32.68
N PRO A 350 -29.74 -11.60 33.49
CA PRO A 350 -30.51 -12.63 34.14
C PRO A 350 -31.30 -13.52 33.16
N GLU A 351 -31.48 -13.06 31.92
CA GLU A 351 -32.16 -13.81 30.85
C GLU A 351 -31.30 -14.97 30.28
N ILE A 352 -29.99 -15.00 30.56
CA ILE A 352 -29.08 -16.05 30.15
C ILE A 352 -29.00 -17.11 31.25
N HIS A 353 -29.59 -18.28 30.99
CA HIS A 353 -29.62 -19.38 31.92
C HIS A 353 -28.45 -20.33 31.68
N VAL A 354 -27.68 -20.59 32.71
CA VAL A 354 -26.50 -21.47 32.66
C VAL A 354 -26.89 -22.83 33.22
N THR A 355 -26.62 -23.90 32.47
CA THR A 355 -26.83 -25.27 32.87
C THR A 355 -25.51 -26.03 32.81
N THR A 356 -25.33 -26.92 33.79
CA THR A 356 -24.15 -27.78 33.88
C THR A 356 -24.58 -29.23 33.87
N GLU A 357 -24.01 -30.04 32.97
CA GLU A 357 -24.27 -31.47 32.86
C GLU A 357 -22.95 -32.25 32.94
N GLY A 358 -23.05 -33.49 33.48
CA GLY A 358 -21.93 -34.43 33.57
C GLY A 358 -21.42 -34.67 34.97
N GLY A 359 -20.57 -35.69 35.16
CA GLY A 359 -19.91 -36.03 36.40
C GLY A 359 -18.54 -35.36 36.55
N ASP A 360 -17.82 -35.64 37.63
CA ASP A 360 -16.53 -34.97 37.98
C ASP A 360 -15.44 -35.04 36.90
N TRP A 361 -15.52 -35.95 35.96
CA TRP A 361 -14.52 -36.18 34.92
C TRP A 361 -14.89 -35.74 33.50
N ALA A 362 -16.18 -35.48 33.25
CA ALA A 362 -16.68 -35.03 31.96
C ALA A 362 -17.80 -34.01 32.18
N LYS A 363 -17.47 -32.80 32.45
CA LYS A 363 -18.39 -31.71 32.73
C LYS A 363 -18.52 -30.80 31.52
N SER A 364 -19.76 -30.63 31.03
CA SER A 364 -20.07 -29.63 30.01
C SER A 364 -20.93 -28.53 30.62
N VAL A 365 -20.67 -27.29 30.23
CA VAL A 365 -21.49 -26.15 30.66
C VAL A 365 -22.04 -25.48 29.40
N TRP A 366 -23.35 -25.23 29.41
CA TRP A 366 -23.98 -24.50 28.32
C TRP A 366 -24.91 -23.42 28.85
N ALA A 367 -25.13 -22.41 28.01
CA ALA A 367 -26.04 -21.33 28.37
C ALA A 367 -26.92 -20.94 27.18
N GLU A 368 -28.20 -20.69 27.48
CA GLU A 368 -29.16 -20.19 26.50
C GLU A 368 -29.91 -18.97 27.08
N GLY A 369 -30.26 -18.03 26.20
CA GLY A 369 -31.02 -16.86 26.60
C GLY A 369 -31.61 -16.11 25.42
N ARG A 370 -32.62 -15.28 25.71
CA ARG A 370 -33.21 -14.36 24.75
C ARG A 370 -33.20 -12.96 25.32
N LEU A 371 -32.34 -12.11 24.76
CA LEU A 371 -32.25 -10.72 25.16
C LEU A 371 -33.25 -9.88 24.38
N ASN A 372 -34.02 -9.03 25.09
CA ASN A 372 -34.97 -8.07 24.51
C ASN A 372 -35.93 -8.70 23.46
N GLY A 373 -36.46 -9.89 23.77
CA GLY A 373 -37.42 -10.62 22.88
C GLY A 373 -36.79 -11.55 21.87
N GLY A 374 -35.43 -11.60 21.78
CA GLY A 374 -34.71 -12.42 20.83
C GLY A 374 -34.41 -11.69 19.51
N GLY A 375 -33.77 -12.37 18.58
CA GLY A 375 -33.29 -11.81 17.32
C GLY A 375 -32.28 -12.73 16.65
N PRO A 376 -31.28 -12.20 15.96
CA PRO A 376 -30.15 -12.96 15.43
C PRO A 376 -29.43 -13.77 16.50
N VAL A 377 -28.76 -14.84 16.09
CA VAL A 377 -28.12 -15.78 17.03
C VAL A 377 -26.67 -15.32 17.29
N LEU A 378 -26.29 -15.26 18.56
CA LEU A 378 -24.89 -15.18 18.99
C LEU A 378 -24.49 -16.55 19.54
N LYS A 379 -23.65 -17.27 18.81
CA LYS A 379 -23.08 -18.55 19.19
C LYS A 379 -21.69 -18.37 19.73
N VAL A 380 -21.39 -18.92 20.92
CA VAL A 380 -20.09 -18.82 21.56
C VAL A 380 -19.65 -20.21 21.98
N LYS A 381 -18.44 -20.60 21.58
CA LYS A 381 -17.91 -21.92 21.86
C LYS A 381 -16.46 -21.85 22.36
N THR A 382 -16.18 -22.59 23.44
CA THR A 382 -14.82 -22.88 23.88
C THR A 382 -14.73 -24.33 24.37
N SER A 383 -13.54 -24.92 24.30
CA SER A 383 -13.33 -26.22 24.93
C SER A 383 -12.76 -26.09 26.33
N THR A 384 -11.76 -25.21 26.51
CA THR A 384 -11.11 -24.90 27.78
C THR A 384 -10.94 -23.41 27.95
N GLY A 385 -11.78 -22.78 28.75
CA GLY A 385 -11.80 -21.35 29.00
C GLY A 385 -13.14 -20.91 29.57
N ASN A 386 -13.19 -19.72 30.15
CA ASN A 386 -14.42 -19.13 30.66
C ASN A 386 -15.15 -18.36 29.53
N ILE A 387 -16.46 -18.30 29.60
CA ILE A 387 -17.27 -17.41 28.78
C ILE A 387 -17.91 -16.36 29.69
N GLU A 388 -17.72 -15.09 29.36
CA GLU A 388 -18.24 -13.98 30.16
C GLU A 388 -19.11 -13.07 29.28
N PHE A 389 -20.40 -12.93 29.65
CA PHE A 389 -21.30 -11.94 29.09
C PHE A 389 -21.38 -10.74 30.02
N ARG A 390 -20.79 -9.63 29.63
CA ARG A 390 -20.71 -8.40 30.37
C ARG A 390 -21.59 -7.31 29.78
N ARG A 391 -22.14 -6.43 30.62
CA ARG A 391 -22.87 -5.25 30.12
C ARG A 391 -21.92 -4.18 29.63
N LEU A 392 -22.16 -3.67 28.43
CA LEU A 392 -21.49 -2.49 27.92
C LEU A 392 -21.97 -1.26 28.70
N THR A 393 -21.08 -0.57 29.39
CA THR A 393 -21.39 0.54 30.32
C THR A 393 -21.35 1.93 29.68
N HIS A 394 -21.20 2.02 28.34
CA HIS A 394 -21.16 3.33 27.65
C HIS A 394 -22.02 3.36 26.38
#